data_3543acf4a7e924172d13fa1d0c4495e0
#
_entry.id   3543acf4a7e924172d13fa1d0c4495e0
#
_cell.length_a   1.000
_cell.length_b   1.000
_cell.length_c   1.000
_cell.angle_alpha   90.00
_cell.angle_beta   90.00
_cell.angle_gamma   90.00
#
_symmetry.space_group_name_H-M   'P 1'
#
loop_
_entity.id
_entity.type
_entity.pdbx_description
1 polymer ?
#
loop_
_entity_poly.entity_id
_entity_poly.type
_entity_poly.pdbx_seq_one_letter_code
_entity_poly.pdbx_strand_id
1 'polypeptide(L)'
;MQGETSLSFPAGHPVFAGHFPGQPIVPGVLLLDAAVHAVQQALESGAGAATTCQVQSAKFLSPVAPGEILHLSWSDSGTGQIRFGIAGPGRQVATGVLGFGSPA
;
A
#
# COMPACT_ATOMS: atom_id res chain seq x y z
N MET A 1 -3.12 -1.66 -16.77
CA MET A 1 -1.98 -1.98 -15.92
C MET A 1 -2.45 -2.67 -14.67
N GLN A 2 -1.79 -3.73 -14.29
CA GLN A 2 -2.08 -4.40 -13.03
C GLN A 2 -0.81 -5.05 -12.52
N GLY A 3 -0.77 -5.32 -11.22
CA GLY A 3 0.37 -5.95 -10.61
C GLY A 3 0.07 -6.43 -9.21
N GLU A 4 1.02 -7.14 -8.64
CA GLU A 4 0.92 -7.63 -7.27
C GLU A 4 2.29 -7.88 -6.68
N THR A 5 2.38 -7.82 -5.37
CA THR A 5 3.62 -8.09 -4.64
C THR A 5 3.30 -8.46 -3.20
N SER A 6 4.28 -9.01 -2.51
CA SER A 6 4.16 -9.29 -1.08
C SER A 6 4.67 -8.12 -0.26
N LEU A 7 4.06 -7.91 0.91
CA LEU A 7 4.48 -6.91 1.88
C LEU A 7 4.66 -7.57 3.24
N SER A 8 5.64 -7.12 4.00
CA SER A 8 5.75 -7.51 5.39
C SER A 8 6.47 -6.41 6.18
N PHE A 9 6.17 -6.34 7.48
CA PHE A 9 6.79 -5.38 8.38
C PHE A 9 7.35 -6.18 9.57
N PRO A 10 8.66 -6.43 9.58
CA PRO A 10 9.26 -7.28 10.61
C PRO A 10 9.10 -6.68 12.01
N ALA A 11 9.06 -7.54 13.01
CA ALA A 11 8.86 -7.12 14.40
C ALA A 11 9.93 -6.13 14.88
N GLY A 12 11.13 -6.17 14.31
CA GLY A 12 12.21 -5.24 14.63
C GLY A 12 12.12 -3.90 13.91
N HIS A 13 11.09 -3.65 13.13
CA HIS A 13 10.94 -2.39 12.41
C HIS A 13 10.86 -1.23 13.41
N PRO A 14 11.60 -0.12 13.15
CA PRO A 14 11.62 1.01 14.09
C PRO A 14 10.26 1.59 14.44
N VAL A 15 9.26 1.45 13.55
CA VAL A 15 7.92 1.98 13.80
C VAL A 15 7.27 1.37 15.05
N PHE A 16 7.67 0.17 15.45
CA PHE A 16 7.09 -0.47 16.63
C PHE A 16 7.70 -0.02 17.95
N ALA A 17 8.84 0.66 17.89
CA ALA A 17 9.50 1.15 19.09
C ALA A 17 8.69 2.30 19.70
N GLY A 18 8.23 2.14 20.95
CA GLY A 18 7.48 3.16 21.64
C GLY A 18 6.03 3.33 21.19
N HIS A 19 5.57 2.53 20.23
CA HIS A 19 4.18 2.55 19.75
C HIS A 19 3.45 1.27 20.17
N PHE A 20 2.25 1.42 20.70
CA PHE A 20 1.37 0.30 21.04
C PHE A 20 2.06 -0.76 21.90
N PRO A 21 2.61 -0.40 23.08
CA PRO A 21 3.28 -1.38 23.93
C PRO A 21 2.32 -2.51 24.32
N GLY A 22 2.75 -3.74 24.14
CA GLY A 22 1.95 -4.93 24.44
C GLY A 22 1.12 -5.46 23.29
N GLN A 23 0.78 -4.63 22.31
CA GLN A 23 0.04 -5.06 21.12
C GLN A 23 0.49 -4.25 19.91
N PRO A 24 1.64 -4.55 19.36
CA PRO A 24 2.13 -3.79 18.19
C PRO A 24 1.24 -4.04 16.98
N ILE A 25 0.85 -2.95 16.33
CA ILE A 25 0.08 -2.98 15.08
C ILE A 25 0.81 -2.14 14.05
N VAL A 26 0.77 -2.58 12.80
CA VAL A 26 1.32 -1.78 11.69
C VAL A 26 0.40 -0.58 11.47
N PRO A 27 0.90 0.66 11.59
CA PRO A 27 0.07 1.84 11.31
C PRO A 27 -0.45 1.83 9.87
N GLY A 28 -1.70 2.24 9.69
CA GLY A 28 -2.32 2.30 8.37
C GLY A 28 -1.53 3.12 7.36
N VAL A 29 -0.87 4.19 7.82
CA VAL A 29 -0.07 5.04 6.95
C VAL A 29 1.10 4.27 6.31
N LEU A 30 1.66 3.28 6.99
CA LEU A 30 2.72 2.45 6.41
C LEU A 30 2.19 1.53 5.32
N LEU A 31 0.99 1.00 5.49
CA LEU A 31 0.34 0.18 4.47
C LEU A 31 0.10 1.00 3.21
N LEU A 32 -0.39 2.22 3.40
CA LEU A 32 -0.67 3.13 2.31
C LEU A 32 0.61 3.54 1.59
N ASP A 33 1.64 3.88 2.35
CA ASP A 33 2.94 4.26 1.80
C ASP A 33 3.54 3.11 0.96
N ALA A 34 3.44 1.89 1.44
CA ALA A 34 3.93 0.73 0.70
C ALA A 34 3.17 0.53 -0.61
N ALA A 35 1.84 0.73 -0.59
CA ALA A 35 1.02 0.62 -1.80
C ALA A 35 1.41 1.69 -2.83
N VAL A 36 1.54 2.94 -2.38
CA VAL A 36 1.94 4.05 -3.26
C VAL A 36 3.31 3.77 -3.87
N HIS A 37 4.27 3.34 -3.04
CA HIS A 37 5.63 3.07 -3.51
C HIS A 37 5.67 1.97 -4.56
N ALA A 38 4.97 0.87 -4.32
CA ALA A 38 4.94 -0.26 -5.26
C ALA A 38 4.32 0.14 -6.61
N VAL A 39 3.22 0.88 -6.56
CA VAL A 39 2.55 1.32 -7.79
C VAL A 39 3.39 2.34 -8.55
N GLN A 40 4.01 3.28 -7.84
CA GLN A 40 4.91 4.26 -8.47
C GLN A 40 6.09 3.58 -9.16
N GLN A 41 6.69 2.59 -8.53
CA GLN A 41 7.78 1.85 -9.14
C GLN A 41 7.34 1.13 -10.42
N ALA A 42 6.17 0.54 -10.40
CA ALA A 42 5.63 -0.14 -11.57
C ALA A 42 5.38 0.84 -12.73
N LEU A 43 4.86 2.03 -12.42
CA LEU A 43 4.61 3.06 -13.43
C LEU A 43 5.91 3.61 -14.01
N GLU A 44 6.89 3.89 -13.17
CA GLU A 44 8.17 4.45 -13.61
C GLU A 44 8.95 3.47 -14.46
N SER A 45 8.89 2.19 -14.15
CA SER A 45 9.54 1.16 -14.94
C SER A 45 9.00 1.11 -16.37
N GLY A 46 7.70 1.41 -16.53
CA GLY A 46 7.07 1.37 -17.85
C GLY A 46 7.21 2.66 -18.64
N ALA A 47 7.16 3.82 -17.98
CA ALA A 47 7.06 5.11 -18.64
C ALA A 47 8.32 5.96 -18.55
N GLY A 48 9.17 5.73 -17.59
CA GLY A 48 10.39 6.51 -17.39
C GLY A 48 10.18 7.96 -17.00
N ALA A 49 8.96 8.35 -16.65
CA ALA A 49 8.62 9.72 -16.28
C ALA A 49 8.10 9.75 -14.84
N ALA A 50 8.49 10.78 -14.10
CA ALA A 50 7.96 11.01 -12.77
C ALA A 50 6.47 11.35 -12.87
N THR A 51 5.68 10.74 -12.00
CA THR A 51 4.25 11.01 -11.93
C THR A 51 3.89 11.48 -10.52
N THR A 52 2.88 12.35 -10.45
CA THR A 52 2.32 12.74 -9.16
C THR A 52 1.31 11.70 -8.72
N CYS A 53 1.23 11.48 -7.41
CA CYS A 53 0.28 10.55 -6.84
C CYS A 53 -0.57 11.24 -5.78
N GLN A 54 -1.88 11.02 -5.85
CA GLN A 54 -2.82 11.48 -4.83
C GLN A 54 -3.60 10.27 -4.31
N VAL A 55 -3.70 10.17 -3.00
CA VAL A 55 -4.59 9.19 -2.38
C VAL A 55 -6.00 9.74 -2.46
N GLN A 56 -6.84 9.12 -3.28
CA GLN A 56 -8.22 9.56 -3.44
C GLN A 56 -9.13 8.93 -2.40
N SER A 57 -8.88 7.70 -2.03
CA SER A 57 -9.59 7.04 -0.95
C SER A 57 -8.72 5.95 -0.34
N ALA A 58 -8.97 5.66 0.92
CA ALA A 58 -8.30 4.56 1.61
C ALA A 58 -9.21 4.07 2.72
N LYS A 59 -9.33 2.76 2.86
CA LYS A 59 -10.12 2.10 3.88
C LYS A 59 -9.28 1.06 4.57
N PHE A 60 -9.21 1.13 5.89
CA PHE A 60 -8.46 0.16 6.69
C PHE A 60 -9.47 -0.75 7.38
N LEU A 61 -9.43 -2.04 7.05
CA LEU A 61 -10.48 -2.99 7.42
C LEU A 61 -10.08 -3.93 8.57
N SER A 62 -8.79 -4.21 8.69
CA SER A 62 -8.28 -5.13 9.72
C SER A 62 -6.90 -4.68 10.18
N PRO A 63 -6.58 -4.85 11.46
CA PRO A 63 -5.23 -4.57 11.94
C PRO A 63 -4.23 -5.60 11.41
N VAL A 64 -2.98 -5.20 11.32
CA VAL A 64 -1.87 -6.05 10.89
C VAL A 64 -0.86 -6.14 12.01
N ALA A 65 -0.45 -7.36 12.33
CA ALA A 65 0.60 -7.60 13.31
C ALA A 65 1.98 -7.60 12.63
N PRO A 66 3.04 -7.32 13.38
CA PRO A 66 4.40 -7.45 12.85
C PRO A 66 4.66 -8.87 12.35
N GLY A 67 5.33 -8.98 11.22
CA GLY A 67 5.71 -10.28 10.68
C GLY A 67 4.68 -10.96 9.80
N GLU A 68 3.45 -10.45 9.73
CA GLU A 68 2.48 -11.02 8.80
C GLU A 68 2.91 -10.77 7.37
N ILE A 69 2.70 -11.77 6.52
CA ILE A 69 2.95 -11.64 5.10
C ILE A 69 1.63 -11.24 4.44
N LEU A 70 1.64 -10.09 3.79
CA LEU A 70 0.47 -9.52 3.14
C LEU A 70 0.63 -9.58 1.64
N HIS A 71 -0.48 -9.54 0.93
CA HIS A 71 -0.52 -9.52 -0.52
C HIS A 71 -1.12 -8.19 -0.98
N LEU A 72 -0.34 -7.43 -1.72
CA LEU A 72 -0.77 -6.18 -2.33
C LEU A 72 -1.04 -6.43 -3.82
N SER A 73 -2.20 -6.00 -4.28
CA SER A 73 -2.55 -6.05 -5.69
C SER A 73 -3.10 -4.70 -6.14
N TRP A 74 -2.95 -4.41 -7.43
CA TRP A 74 -3.48 -3.16 -8.00
C TRP A 74 -3.86 -3.36 -9.45
N SER A 75 -4.79 -2.51 -9.91
CA SER A 75 -5.22 -2.51 -11.31
C SER A 75 -5.80 -1.15 -11.69
N ASP A 76 -5.72 -0.82 -12.98
CA ASP A 76 -6.37 0.37 -13.50
C ASP A 76 -7.87 0.28 -13.30
N SER A 77 -8.47 1.38 -12.86
CA SER A 77 -9.92 1.47 -12.72
C SER A 77 -10.52 2.62 -13.53
N GLY A 78 -9.71 3.27 -14.35
CA GLY A 78 -10.13 4.39 -15.17
C GLY A 78 -8.96 5.28 -15.51
N THR A 79 -9.21 6.40 -16.15
CA THR A 79 -8.17 7.32 -16.60
C THR A 79 -7.44 7.90 -15.39
N GLY A 80 -6.17 7.55 -15.26
CA GLY A 80 -5.32 8.06 -14.19
C GLY A 80 -5.64 7.53 -12.80
N GLN A 81 -6.47 6.49 -12.70
CA GLN A 81 -6.84 5.93 -11.40
C GLN A 81 -6.40 4.48 -11.30
N ILE A 82 -5.89 4.10 -10.13
CA ILE A 82 -5.49 2.74 -9.84
C ILE A 82 -6.10 2.31 -8.52
N ARG A 83 -6.82 1.20 -8.54
CA ARG A 83 -7.32 0.58 -7.32
C ARG A 83 -6.28 -0.34 -6.75
N PHE A 84 -6.15 -0.34 -5.44
CA PHE A 84 -5.30 -1.30 -4.76
C PHE A 84 -6.06 -2.02 -3.66
N GLY A 85 -5.57 -3.21 -3.33
CA GLY A 85 -6.06 -3.98 -2.21
C GLY A 85 -4.91 -4.65 -1.50
N ILE A 86 -4.98 -4.71 -0.19
CA ILE A 86 -4.02 -5.43 0.64
C ILE A 86 -4.81 -6.49 1.41
N ALA A 87 -4.36 -7.73 1.31
CA ALA A 87 -4.99 -8.85 1.98
C ALA A 87 -3.99 -9.59 2.85
N GLY A 88 -4.45 -10.08 3.98
CA GLY A 88 -3.71 -11.02 4.81
C GLY A 88 -4.36 -12.40 4.72
N PRO A 89 -3.91 -13.36 5.55
CA PRO A 89 -4.51 -14.68 5.55
C PRO A 89 -6.01 -14.61 5.90
N GLY A 90 -6.83 -15.00 4.94
CA GLY A 90 -8.27 -15.10 5.14
C GLY A 90 -9.02 -13.81 5.36
N ARG A 91 -8.42 -12.63 5.07
CA ARG A 91 -9.10 -11.37 5.32
C ARG A 91 -8.59 -10.25 4.43
N GLN A 92 -9.44 -9.24 4.23
CA GLN A 92 -9.06 -7.98 3.64
C GLN A 92 -8.47 -7.06 4.73
N VAL A 93 -7.35 -6.42 4.41
CA VAL A 93 -6.65 -5.54 5.33
C VAL A 93 -6.91 -4.08 5.00
N ALA A 94 -6.78 -3.71 3.73
CA ALA A 94 -6.98 -2.34 3.28
C ALA A 94 -7.35 -2.30 1.81
N THR A 95 -8.06 -1.25 1.41
CA THR A 95 -8.37 -0.99 0.00
C THR A 95 -8.28 0.50 -0.24
N GLY A 96 -8.10 0.88 -1.49
CA GLY A 96 -8.10 2.29 -1.82
C GLY A 96 -8.00 2.56 -3.29
N VAL A 97 -8.00 3.86 -3.62
CA VAL A 97 -7.84 4.36 -4.97
C VAL A 97 -6.76 5.44 -4.96
N LEU A 98 -5.83 5.31 -5.88
CA LEU A 98 -4.75 6.26 -6.08
C LEU A 98 -4.98 6.96 -7.41
N GLY A 99 -4.78 8.28 -7.44
CA GLY A 99 -4.81 9.05 -8.66
C GLY A 99 -3.39 9.36 -9.10
N PHE A 100 -3.11 9.16 -10.37
CA PHE A 100 -1.81 9.47 -10.95
C PHE A 100 -1.99 10.41 -12.13
N GLY A 101 -1.09 11.38 -12.25
CA GLY A 101 -1.13 12.33 -13.33
C GLY A 101 0.24 12.86 -13.65
N SER A 102 0.35 13.50 -14.81
CA SER A 102 1.57 14.21 -15.18
C SER A 102 1.67 15.47 -14.34
N PRO A 103 2.88 15.86 -13.91
CA PRO A 103 3.05 17.16 -13.27
C PRO A 103 2.68 18.25 -14.27
N ALA A 104 1.87 19.18 -13.82
CA ALA A 104 1.41 20.27 -14.67
C ALA A 104 2.54 21.23 -14.98
#